data_550c81c60ab73d398eb8f284abc10562
#
_entry.id   550c81c60ab73d398eb8f284abc10562
#
_cell.length_a   1.000
_cell.length_b   1.000
_cell.length_c   1.000
_cell.angle_alpha   90.00
_cell.angle_beta   90.00
_cell.angle_gamma   90.00
#
_symmetry.space_group_name_H-M   'P 1'
#
loop_
_entity.id
_entity.type
_entity.pdbx_description
1 polymer ?
#
loop_
_entity_poly.entity_id
_entity_poly.type
_entity_poly.pdbx_seq_one_letter_code
_entity_poly.pdbx_strand_id
1 'polypeptide(L)'
;METELKSYLAGCYAISEPGLVRTNNEDALLVLPEAGIFAVSDGRGGASAGEVASKIITERLRALEDTAQESPGERKYLVQQTLHKVNAEIAKYAAGHNYSSMGATLVVLLLNPWDPVKADICNAGDSRGYCYRDGELFLLTEDHVLSDDPKQRHILTNYLGGKNSMSAAWNPVSVCPGDRFVLCSDGLTSVIPEATIREILAEERDPEKTVCSLSEKIRAAGAPDNYTIICIDIAAELPGKAAVSEEDRKESEYLYGIAERRKDYGRQ
;
A
#
# COMPACT_ATOMS: atom_id res chain seq x y z
N MET A 1 22.06 -17.90 -8.40
CA MET A 1 20.75 -17.67 -9.06
C MET A 1 20.43 -16.22 -8.74
N GLU A 2 20.62 -15.31 -9.68
CA GLU A 2 20.20 -13.92 -9.51
C GLU A 2 18.67 -13.91 -9.39
N THR A 3 18.17 -13.15 -8.46
CA THR A 3 16.74 -13.04 -8.16
C THR A 3 16.00 -12.54 -9.40
N GLU A 4 15.09 -13.33 -9.92
CA GLU A 4 14.32 -13.03 -11.15
C GLU A 4 13.34 -11.86 -10.97
N LEU A 5 13.17 -11.32 -9.76
CA LEU A 5 12.29 -10.17 -9.47
C LEU A 5 12.62 -8.94 -10.33
N LYS A 6 13.90 -8.62 -10.53
CA LYS A 6 14.31 -7.53 -11.41
C LYS A 6 13.84 -7.70 -12.85
N SER A 7 13.59 -8.92 -13.28
CA SER A 7 13.27 -9.21 -14.68
C SER A 7 11.83 -8.86 -15.06
N TYR A 8 10.91 -8.69 -14.10
CA TYR A 8 9.54 -8.34 -14.40
C TYR A 8 9.06 -6.99 -13.81
N LEU A 9 9.90 -6.30 -13.05
CA LEU A 9 9.66 -4.90 -12.70
C LEU A 9 10.21 -4.02 -13.84
N ALA A 10 9.34 -3.21 -14.46
CA ALA A 10 9.74 -2.21 -15.45
C ALA A 10 10.32 -0.96 -14.76
N GLY A 11 9.84 -0.62 -13.56
CA GLY A 11 10.32 0.50 -12.78
C GLY A 11 9.50 0.73 -11.53
N CYS A 12 10.02 1.54 -10.64
CA CYS A 12 9.26 2.08 -9.52
C CYS A 12 9.77 3.46 -9.13
N TYR A 13 8.87 4.30 -8.60
CA TYR A 13 9.20 5.59 -8.05
C TYR A 13 8.33 5.89 -6.84
N ALA A 14 8.88 6.60 -5.85
CA ALA A 14 8.19 6.88 -4.61
C ALA A 14 8.55 8.24 -4.05
N ILE A 15 7.57 8.90 -3.41
CA ILE A 15 7.76 10.11 -2.63
C ILE A 15 7.03 10.00 -1.29
N SER A 16 7.53 10.76 -0.30
CA SER A 16 6.83 11.00 0.96
C SER A 16 7.10 12.45 1.37
N GLU A 17 6.06 13.25 1.47
CA GLU A 17 6.13 14.69 1.63
C GLU A 17 5.26 15.16 2.80
N PRO A 18 5.70 16.19 3.56
CA PRO A 18 4.92 16.73 4.68
C PRO A 18 3.67 17.50 4.24
N GLY A 19 3.52 17.80 2.94
CA GLY A 19 2.48 18.70 2.45
C GLY A 19 2.79 20.17 2.70
N LEU A 20 1.74 21.01 2.65
CA LEU A 20 1.89 22.47 2.80
C LEU A 20 1.40 23.01 4.15
N VAL A 21 0.73 22.17 4.94
CA VAL A 21 0.08 22.57 6.21
C VAL A 21 0.76 21.93 7.43
N ARG A 22 1.18 20.68 7.29
CA ARG A 22 1.86 19.96 8.39
C ARG A 22 3.30 20.44 8.55
N THR A 23 3.79 20.43 9.78
CA THR A 23 5.17 20.84 10.13
C THR A 23 6.15 19.67 10.18
N ASN A 24 5.65 18.45 10.26
CA ASN A 24 6.40 17.19 10.24
C ASN A 24 5.76 16.21 9.26
N ASN A 25 6.51 15.19 8.90
CA ASN A 25 6.02 14.07 8.11
C ASN A 25 5.90 12.84 9.02
N GLU A 26 4.69 12.38 9.30
CA GLU A 26 4.41 11.18 10.08
C GLU A 26 4.25 9.94 9.19
N ASP A 27 4.24 10.11 7.86
CA ASP A 27 4.27 9.02 6.90
C ASP A 27 5.66 8.39 6.80
N ALA A 28 5.68 7.12 6.44
CA ALA A 28 6.89 6.40 6.06
C ALA A 28 6.62 5.45 4.89
N LEU A 29 7.64 5.22 4.06
CA LEU A 29 7.58 4.29 2.94
C LEU A 29 8.72 3.28 2.96
N LEU A 30 8.50 2.16 2.30
CA LEU A 30 9.49 1.13 2.05
C LEU A 30 9.44 0.70 0.60
N VAL A 31 10.58 0.72 -0.07
CA VAL A 31 10.76 0.24 -1.44
C VAL A 31 11.94 -0.71 -1.44
N LEU A 32 11.67 -2.01 -1.58
CA LEU A 32 12.65 -3.10 -1.68
C LEU A 32 12.38 -3.91 -2.96
N PRO A 33 12.80 -3.41 -4.13
CA PRO A 33 12.50 -4.05 -5.40
C PRO A 33 13.07 -5.47 -5.50
N GLU A 34 14.25 -5.70 -4.96
CA GLU A 34 14.93 -7.00 -4.97
C GLU A 34 14.17 -8.05 -4.14
N ALA A 35 13.53 -7.61 -3.05
CA ALA A 35 12.69 -8.47 -2.22
C ALA A 35 11.22 -8.45 -2.66
N GLY A 36 10.82 -7.58 -3.60
CA GLY A 36 9.43 -7.40 -4.00
C GLY A 36 8.52 -6.91 -2.87
N ILE A 37 9.05 -6.13 -1.92
CA ILE A 37 8.30 -5.60 -0.79
C ILE A 37 8.17 -4.09 -0.94
N PHE A 38 6.94 -3.62 -1.04
CA PHE A 38 6.60 -2.20 -1.11
C PHE A 38 5.58 -1.88 -0.03
N ALA A 39 5.80 -0.81 0.75
CA ALA A 39 4.89 -0.47 1.82
C ALA A 39 4.75 1.04 2.01
N VAL A 40 3.55 1.47 2.40
CA VAL A 40 3.24 2.82 2.89
C VAL A 40 2.61 2.69 4.27
N SER A 41 3.02 3.56 5.17
CA SER A 41 2.51 3.64 6.54
C SER A 41 2.29 5.09 6.92
N ASP A 42 1.09 5.42 7.33
CA ASP A 42 0.67 6.74 7.80
C ASP A 42 0.60 6.71 9.33
N GLY A 43 1.41 7.56 9.94
CA GLY A 43 1.55 7.63 11.39
C GLY A 43 0.51 8.52 12.05
N ARG A 44 -0.05 8.06 13.18
CA ARG A 44 -1.02 8.81 13.96
C ARG A 44 -0.66 8.86 15.45
N GLY A 45 -1.00 9.97 16.11
CA GLY A 45 -0.84 10.03 17.56
C GLY A 45 -0.39 11.38 18.11
N GLY A 46 -0.17 12.38 17.28
CA GLY A 46 0.31 13.71 17.65
C GLY A 46 1.71 13.71 18.30
N ALA A 47 2.30 14.88 18.47
CA ALA A 47 3.60 15.06 19.14
C ALA A 47 4.71 14.09 18.72
N SER A 48 4.87 13.83 17.40
CA SER A 48 5.85 12.91 16.79
C SER A 48 5.63 11.41 17.11
N ALA A 49 4.56 11.04 17.77
CA ALA A 49 4.27 9.62 18.07
C ALA A 49 3.92 8.85 16.79
N GLY A 50 3.22 9.48 15.84
CA GLY A 50 2.91 8.91 14.52
C GLY A 50 4.15 8.61 13.72
N GLU A 51 5.09 9.56 13.61
CA GLU A 51 6.36 9.40 12.92
C GLU A 51 7.17 8.20 13.45
N VAL A 52 7.20 8.02 14.76
CA VAL A 52 7.90 6.87 15.38
C VAL A 52 7.20 5.57 15.02
N ALA A 53 5.86 5.53 15.03
CA ALA A 53 5.10 4.33 14.72
C ALA A 53 5.30 3.88 13.26
N SER A 54 5.17 4.79 12.30
CA SER A 54 5.35 4.49 10.87
C SER A 54 6.79 4.05 10.55
N LYS A 55 7.79 4.68 11.20
CA LYS A 55 9.20 4.29 11.08
C LYS A 55 9.48 2.90 11.65
N ILE A 56 8.95 2.55 12.82
CA ILE A 56 9.11 1.20 13.38
C ILE A 56 8.60 0.16 12.38
N ILE A 57 7.44 0.38 11.76
CA ILE A 57 6.87 -0.54 10.77
C ILE A 57 7.82 -0.74 9.60
N THR A 58 8.22 0.36 8.95
CA THR A 58 9.05 0.28 7.73
C THR A 58 10.45 -0.26 8.01
N GLU A 59 11.06 0.06 9.15
CA GLU A 59 12.35 -0.49 9.56
C GLU A 59 12.30 -2.01 9.83
N ARG A 60 11.24 -2.50 10.47
CA ARG A 60 11.09 -3.93 10.72
C ARG A 60 10.78 -4.71 9.44
N LEU A 61 10.02 -4.14 8.52
CA LEU A 61 9.82 -4.74 7.21
C LEU A 61 11.11 -4.72 6.36
N ARG A 62 11.96 -3.68 6.49
CA ARG A 62 13.27 -3.62 5.83
C ARG A 62 14.18 -4.77 6.21
N ALA A 63 14.09 -5.26 7.45
CA ALA A 63 14.87 -6.43 7.89
C ALA A 63 14.53 -7.74 7.14
N LEU A 64 13.47 -7.71 6.30
CA LEU A 64 13.09 -8.83 5.43
C LEU A 64 13.70 -8.73 4.01
N GLU A 65 14.61 -7.80 3.75
CA GLU A 65 15.23 -7.59 2.43
C GLU A 65 15.87 -8.87 1.88
N ASP A 66 16.56 -9.64 2.74
CA ASP A 66 17.25 -10.88 2.35
C ASP A 66 16.30 -12.09 2.15
N THR A 67 14.99 -11.91 2.34
CA THR A 67 14.01 -13.03 2.25
C THR A 67 13.55 -13.34 0.83
N ALA A 68 14.09 -12.68 -0.18
CA ALA A 68 13.75 -12.94 -1.59
C ALA A 68 14.00 -14.41 -2.00
N GLN A 69 14.91 -15.11 -1.32
CA GLN A 69 15.23 -16.52 -1.58
C GLN A 69 14.25 -17.51 -0.93
N GLU A 70 13.42 -17.06 0.01
CA GLU A 70 12.45 -17.89 0.70
C GLU A 70 11.24 -18.20 -0.19
N SER A 71 10.57 -19.32 0.09
CA SER A 71 9.34 -19.67 -0.62
C SER A 71 8.23 -18.60 -0.43
N PRO A 72 7.29 -18.44 -1.36
CA PRO A 72 6.20 -17.45 -1.25
C PRO A 72 5.41 -17.54 0.05
N GLY A 73 5.09 -18.76 0.49
CA GLY A 73 4.37 -18.99 1.75
C GLY A 73 5.18 -18.58 2.97
N GLU A 74 6.48 -18.83 2.95
CA GLU A 74 7.42 -18.48 4.01
C GLU A 74 7.62 -16.97 4.10
N ARG A 75 7.76 -16.28 2.96
CA ARG A 75 7.84 -14.81 2.90
C ARG A 75 6.59 -14.15 3.47
N LYS A 76 5.41 -14.58 3.04
CA LYS A 76 4.14 -14.10 3.58
C LYS A 76 4.05 -14.33 5.09
N TYR A 77 4.42 -15.51 5.57
CA TYR A 77 4.48 -15.83 6.99
C TYR A 77 5.44 -14.91 7.75
N LEU A 78 6.64 -14.65 7.21
CA LEU A 78 7.63 -13.75 7.84
C LEU A 78 7.10 -12.32 7.94
N VAL A 79 6.44 -11.81 6.89
CA VAL A 79 5.79 -10.49 6.95
C VAL A 79 4.70 -10.49 8.03
N GLN A 80 3.83 -11.47 8.08
CA GLN A 80 2.78 -11.59 9.10
C GLN A 80 3.36 -11.60 10.52
N GLN A 81 4.36 -12.41 10.76
CA GLN A 81 5.04 -12.48 12.06
C GLN A 81 5.70 -11.16 12.44
N THR A 82 6.29 -10.48 11.47
CA THR A 82 6.88 -9.15 11.67
C THR A 82 5.82 -8.14 12.07
N LEU A 83 4.69 -8.09 11.39
CA LEU A 83 3.59 -7.17 11.71
C LEU A 83 3.01 -7.42 13.11
N HIS A 84 2.88 -8.69 13.54
CA HIS A 84 2.46 -9.01 14.92
C HIS A 84 3.45 -8.49 15.96
N LYS A 85 4.77 -8.68 15.73
CA LYS A 85 5.81 -8.17 16.64
C LYS A 85 5.82 -6.65 16.68
N VAL A 86 5.70 -6.00 15.53
CA VAL A 86 5.65 -4.55 15.37
C VAL A 86 4.45 -3.96 16.11
N ASN A 87 3.27 -4.56 15.98
CA ASN A 87 2.08 -4.11 16.71
C ASN A 87 2.32 -4.09 18.23
N ALA A 88 2.92 -5.15 18.76
CA ALA A 88 3.27 -5.22 20.18
C ALA A 88 4.39 -4.22 20.57
N GLU A 89 5.37 -3.99 19.69
CA GLU A 89 6.46 -3.03 19.89
C GLU A 89 5.94 -1.60 19.98
N ILE A 90 5.06 -1.19 19.04
CA ILE A 90 4.44 0.14 19.04
C ILE A 90 3.59 0.34 20.31
N ALA A 91 2.78 -0.65 20.68
CA ALA A 91 1.96 -0.58 21.89
C ALA A 91 2.82 -0.45 23.17
N LYS A 92 3.93 -1.18 23.25
CA LYS A 92 4.90 -1.10 24.36
C LYS A 92 5.58 0.27 24.40
N TYR A 93 6.00 0.79 23.24
CA TYR A 93 6.61 2.12 23.14
C TYR A 93 5.64 3.21 23.61
N ALA A 94 4.38 3.15 23.14
CA ALA A 94 3.34 4.08 23.54
C ALA A 94 3.12 4.08 25.06
N ALA A 95 3.03 2.89 25.67
CA ALA A 95 2.86 2.75 27.12
C ALA A 95 4.07 3.33 27.89
N GLY A 96 5.30 3.11 27.41
CA GLY A 96 6.52 3.61 28.06
C GLY A 96 6.69 5.13 28.00
N HIS A 97 6.03 5.79 27.03
CA HIS A 97 6.10 7.24 26.83
C HIS A 97 4.79 7.97 27.17
N ASN A 98 3.80 7.28 27.72
CA ASN A 98 2.47 7.81 28.05
C ASN A 98 1.70 8.39 26.84
N TYR A 99 1.91 7.83 25.64
CA TYR A 99 1.12 8.17 24.47
C TYR A 99 -0.22 7.43 24.49
N SER A 100 -1.33 8.17 24.44
CA SER A 100 -2.69 7.60 24.54
C SER A 100 -3.21 7.01 23.23
N SER A 101 -2.66 7.40 22.09
CA SER A 101 -3.18 7.09 20.76
C SER A 101 -2.08 6.93 19.68
N MET A 102 -0.93 6.36 20.04
CA MET A 102 0.14 6.10 19.09
C MET A 102 -0.18 4.89 18.22
N GLY A 103 0.05 4.99 16.93
CA GLY A 103 -0.07 3.90 15.97
C GLY A 103 0.18 4.35 14.55
N ALA A 104 0.02 3.45 13.59
CA ALA A 104 0.09 3.79 12.18
C ALA A 104 -0.74 2.84 11.32
N THR A 105 -1.18 3.33 10.17
CA THR A 105 -1.75 2.51 9.10
C THR A 105 -0.66 1.68 8.43
N LEU A 106 -1.07 0.78 7.57
CA LEU A 106 -0.16 0.04 6.70
C LEU A 106 -0.88 -0.42 5.44
N VAL A 107 -0.22 -0.28 4.31
CA VAL A 107 -0.49 -1.07 3.10
C VAL A 107 0.83 -1.67 2.62
N VAL A 108 0.82 -2.98 2.32
CA VAL A 108 1.99 -3.72 1.81
C VAL A 108 1.60 -4.47 0.55
N LEU A 109 2.37 -4.29 -0.51
CA LEU A 109 2.37 -5.17 -1.69
C LEU A 109 3.59 -6.09 -1.60
N LEU A 110 3.33 -7.40 -1.68
CA LEU A 110 4.34 -8.44 -1.67
C LEU A 110 4.31 -9.16 -3.02
N LEU A 111 5.19 -8.78 -3.93
CA LEU A 111 5.37 -9.44 -5.22
C LEU A 111 6.06 -10.79 -5.01
N ASN A 112 5.66 -11.78 -5.80
CA ASN A 112 6.21 -13.12 -5.68
C ASN A 112 7.37 -13.34 -6.67
N PRO A 113 8.63 -13.47 -6.20
CA PRO A 113 9.78 -13.65 -7.07
C PRO A 113 9.80 -14.99 -7.80
N TRP A 114 9.04 -15.98 -7.32
CA TRP A 114 8.98 -17.33 -7.88
C TRP A 114 7.80 -17.50 -8.85
N ASP A 115 6.82 -16.64 -8.78
CA ASP A 115 5.63 -16.66 -9.62
C ASP A 115 5.21 -15.23 -9.98
N PRO A 116 5.72 -14.67 -11.09
CA PRO A 116 5.54 -13.27 -11.45
C PRO A 116 4.09 -12.88 -11.75
N VAL A 117 3.17 -13.85 -11.86
CA VAL A 117 1.73 -13.58 -12.04
C VAL A 117 0.97 -13.54 -10.70
N LYS A 118 1.66 -13.63 -9.57
CA LYS A 118 1.06 -13.61 -8.24
C LYS A 118 1.71 -12.59 -7.33
N ALA A 119 0.87 -11.94 -6.57
CA ALA A 119 1.26 -11.08 -5.46
C ALA A 119 0.28 -11.26 -4.29
N ASP A 120 0.64 -10.74 -3.15
CA ASP A 120 -0.26 -10.54 -2.02
C ASP A 120 -0.28 -9.07 -1.65
N ILE A 121 -1.46 -8.54 -1.32
CA ILE A 121 -1.58 -7.22 -0.72
C ILE A 121 -2.21 -7.35 0.66
N CYS A 122 -1.75 -6.53 1.60
CA CYS A 122 -2.37 -6.46 2.92
C CYS A 122 -2.48 -5.01 3.38
N ASN A 123 -3.54 -4.68 4.11
CA ASN A 123 -3.68 -3.39 4.74
C ASN A 123 -4.22 -3.48 6.18
N ALA A 124 -3.90 -2.44 6.93
CA ALA A 124 -4.50 -2.10 8.22
C ALA A 124 -4.62 -0.58 8.28
N GLY A 125 -5.84 -0.06 8.27
CA GLY A 125 -6.14 1.37 8.18
C GLY A 125 -6.78 1.75 6.86
N ASP A 126 -6.60 3.00 6.47
CA ASP A 126 -7.17 3.65 5.28
C ASP A 126 -6.10 4.07 4.24
N SER A 127 -4.85 3.67 4.44
CA SER A 127 -3.85 3.66 3.36
C SER A 127 -4.25 2.61 2.32
N ARG A 128 -4.18 2.98 1.05
CA ARG A 128 -4.76 2.21 -0.04
C ARG A 128 -3.73 1.66 -1.00
N GLY A 129 -4.08 0.53 -1.62
CA GLY A 129 -3.39 -0.04 -2.77
C GLY A 129 -4.32 -0.17 -3.96
N TYR A 130 -3.83 0.23 -5.12
CA TYR A 130 -4.55 0.18 -6.38
C TYR A 130 -3.77 -0.62 -7.42
N CYS A 131 -4.50 -1.21 -8.36
CA CYS A 131 -3.97 -1.72 -9.63
C CYS A 131 -4.62 -0.97 -10.79
N TYR A 132 -3.81 -0.41 -11.67
CA TYR A 132 -4.26 0.13 -12.96
C TYR A 132 -3.94 -0.89 -14.04
N ARG A 133 -4.97 -1.36 -14.75
CA ARG A 133 -4.90 -2.37 -15.80
C ARG A 133 -5.91 -2.07 -16.90
N ASP A 134 -5.51 -2.14 -18.16
CA ASP A 134 -6.38 -2.01 -19.34
C ASP A 134 -7.27 -0.74 -19.32
N GLY A 135 -6.77 0.37 -18.75
CA GLY A 135 -7.50 1.65 -18.66
C GLY A 135 -8.36 1.81 -17.41
N GLU A 136 -8.48 0.79 -16.58
CA GLU A 136 -9.30 0.81 -15.36
C GLU A 136 -8.44 0.82 -14.09
N LEU A 137 -8.96 1.47 -13.05
CA LEU A 137 -8.33 1.55 -11.72
C LEU A 137 -9.12 0.70 -10.73
N PHE A 138 -8.46 -0.30 -10.17
CA PHE A 138 -9.04 -1.23 -9.20
C PHE A 138 -8.48 -0.95 -7.80
N LEU A 139 -9.36 -0.73 -6.83
CA LEU A 139 -8.97 -0.67 -5.42
C LEU A 139 -8.79 -2.10 -4.87
N LEU A 140 -7.59 -2.40 -4.37
CA LEU A 140 -7.20 -3.72 -3.88
C LEU A 140 -7.36 -3.89 -2.37
N THR A 141 -7.59 -2.80 -1.64
CA THR A 141 -7.68 -2.74 -0.17
C THR A 141 -9.07 -2.30 0.26
N GLU A 142 -9.40 -2.53 1.53
CA GLU A 142 -10.62 -2.04 2.16
C GLU A 142 -10.24 -1.07 3.29
N ASP A 143 -10.85 0.12 3.31
CA ASP A 143 -10.59 1.09 4.37
C ASP A 143 -11.15 0.60 5.70
N HIS A 144 -10.32 0.53 6.73
CA HIS A 144 -10.73 0.18 8.08
C HIS A 144 -11.13 1.45 8.88
N VAL A 145 -12.23 2.04 8.47
CA VAL A 145 -12.81 3.25 9.09
C VAL A 145 -14.15 2.96 9.74
N LEU A 146 -14.56 3.79 10.70
CA LEU A 146 -15.81 3.58 11.44
C LEU A 146 -17.03 3.74 10.54
N SER A 147 -16.98 4.62 9.56
CA SER A 147 -18.08 4.94 8.64
C SER A 147 -17.54 5.68 7.42
N ASP A 148 -18.23 5.55 6.28
CA ASP A 148 -17.98 6.36 5.07
C ASP A 148 -18.44 7.82 5.23
N ASP A 149 -19.14 8.17 6.31
CA ASP A 149 -19.51 9.57 6.61
C ASP A 149 -18.22 10.40 6.76
N PRO A 150 -18.06 11.51 6.01
CA PRO A 150 -16.90 12.40 6.09
C PRO A 150 -16.54 12.87 7.49
N LYS A 151 -17.52 12.91 8.42
CA LYS A 151 -17.30 13.28 9.83
C LYS A 151 -16.70 12.16 10.69
N GLN A 152 -16.78 10.91 10.25
CA GLN A 152 -16.35 9.72 10.97
C GLN A 152 -15.27 8.92 10.24
N ARG A 153 -15.02 9.24 8.98
CA ARG A 153 -14.07 8.56 8.11
C ARG A 153 -12.63 8.61 8.63
N HIS A 154 -12.28 9.61 9.44
CA HIS A 154 -10.96 9.73 10.08
C HIS A 154 -10.79 8.82 11.32
N ILE A 155 -11.83 8.07 11.73
CA ILE A 155 -11.79 7.19 12.89
C ILE A 155 -11.44 5.79 12.41
N LEU A 156 -10.17 5.42 12.56
CA LEU A 156 -9.70 4.09 12.21
C LEU A 156 -10.19 3.03 13.19
N THR A 157 -10.68 1.91 12.65
CA THR A 157 -11.13 0.74 13.43
C THR A 157 -10.04 -0.33 13.54
N ASN A 158 -9.03 -0.31 12.66
CA ASN A 158 -7.91 -1.24 12.64
C ASN A 158 -6.63 -0.50 12.19
N TYR A 159 -5.55 -0.63 12.94
CA TYR A 159 -4.22 -0.05 12.66
C TYR A 159 -3.18 -0.69 13.59
N LEU A 160 -1.90 -0.56 13.28
CA LEU A 160 -0.81 -1.07 14.13
C LEU A 160 -0.60 -0.17 15.35
N GLY A 161 -0.35 -0.77 16.51
CA GLY A 161 -0.19 -0.08 17.79
C GLY A 161 -1.52 0.15 18.52
N GLY A 162 -2.65 -0.18 17.91
CA GLY A 162 -3.97 -0.07 18.52
C GLY A 162 -4.18 -1.04 19.70
N LYS A 163 -5.18 -0.75 20.53
CA LYS A 163 -5.53 -1.59 21.69
C LYS A 163 -6.17 -2.93 21.28
N ASN A 164 -6.77 -3.01 20.11
CA ASN A 164 -7.36 -4.23 19.56
C ASN A 164 -6.28 -5.07 18.87
N SER A 165 -6.51 -6.39 18.80
CA SER A 165 -5.65 -7.25 17.99
C SER A 165 -5.69 -6.78 16.54
N MET A 166 -4.55 -6.35 16.01
CA MET A 166 -4.42 -6.00 14.60
C MET A 166 -4.79 -7.22 13.73
N SER A 167 -5.69 -7.01 12.79
CA SER A 167 -6.00 -7.98 11.74
C SER A 167 -5.52 -7.39 10.41
N ALA A 168 -4.40 -7.90 9.89
CA ALA A 168 -3.99 -7.58 8.53
C ALA A 168 -4.78 -8.47 7.57
N ALA A 169 -5.69 -7.88 6.81
CA ALA A 169 -6.40 -8.59 5.75
C ALA A 169 -5.45 -8.82 4.58
N TRP A 170 -5.23 -10.08 4.22
CA TRP A 170 -4.40 -10.49 3.08
C TRP A 170 -5.27 -10.86 1.90
N ASN A 171 -5.09 -10.17 0.80
CA ASN A 171 -5.79 -10.44 -0.45
C ASN A 171 -4.76 -10.93 -1.50
N PRO A 172 -4.96 -12.10 -2.11
CA PRO A 172 -4.17 -12.52 -3.25
C PRO A 172 -4.46 -11.59 -4.45
N VAL A 173 -3.44 -11.28 -5.21
CA VAL A 173 -3.52 -10.40 -6.38
C VAL A 173 -2.89 -11.12 -7.57
N SER A 174 -3.65 -11.27 -8.65
CA SER A 174 -3.09 -11.71 -9.92
C SER A 174 -2.38 -10.54 -10.59
N VAL A 175 -1.15 -10.77 -11.05
CA VAL A 175 -0.32 -9.77 -11.73
C VAL A 175 -0.31 -10.06 -13.22
N CYS A 176 -0.62 -9.06 -14.04
CA CYS A 176 -0.58 -9.15 -15.49
C CYS A 176 0.56 -8.29 -16.07
N PRO A 177 1.09 -8.66 -17.26
CA PRO A 177 2.04 -7.82 -17.98
C PRO A 177 1.47 -6.41 -18.19
N GLY A 178 2.26 -5.39 -17.84
CA GLY A 178 1.88 -3.99 -17.99
C GLY A 178 1.00 -3.42 -16.89
N ASP A 179 0.72 -4.17 -15.84
CA ASP A 179 0.06 -3.63 -14.65
C ASP A 179 0.88 -2.51 -14.01
N ARG A 180 0.17 -1.56 -13.40
CA ARG A 180 0.75 -0.53 -12.54
C ARG A 180 0.09 -0.59 -11.17
N PHE A 181 0.89 -0.73 -10.13
CA PHE A 181 0.41 -0.65 -8.77
C PHE A 181 0.69 0.73 -8.18
N VAL A 182 -0.26 1.24 -7.42
CA VAL A 182 -0.09 2.48 -6.65
C VAL A 182 -0.42 2.20 -5.20
N LEU A 183 0.55 2.43 -4.30
CA LEU A 183 0.33 2.43 -2.86
C LEU A 183 0.36 3.87 -2.37
N CYS A 184 -0.57 4.26 -1.50
CA CYS A 184 -0.61 5.63 -0.99
C CYS A 184 -1.19 5.73 0.41
N SER A 185 -0.82 6.80 1.14
CA SER A 185 -1.53 7.27 2.33
C SER A 185 -2.80 8.02 1.94
N ASP A 186 -3.62 8.35 2.93
CA ASP A 186 -4.87 9.10 2.73
C ASP A 186 -4.65 10.54 2.24
N GLY A 187 -3.44 11.09 2.40
CA GLY A 187 -3.08 12.40 1.86
C GLY A 187 -3.22 12.54 0.34
N LEU A 188 -3.20 11.43 -0.42
CA LEU A 188 -3.58 11.42 -1.83
C LEU A 188 -5.10 11.35 -1.97
N THR A 189 -5.74 10.37 -1.37
CA THR A 189 -7.14 10.00 -1.64
C THR A 189 -8.16 10.91 -0.96
N SER A 190 -7.74 11.68 0.03
CA SER A 190 -8.57 12.71 0.68
C SER A 190 -8.80 13.95 -0.20
N VAL A 191 -7.88 14.23 -1.13
CA VAL A 191 -7.90 15.45 -1.96
C VAL A 191 -8.02 15.17 -3.46
N ILE A 192 -7.60 13.98 -3.94
CA ILE A 192 -7.64 13.62 -5.35
C ILE A 192 -8.66 12.50 -5.59
N PRO A 193 -9.71 12.73 -6.41
CA PRO A 193 -10.66 11.69 -6.78
C PRO A 193 -10.01 10.54 -7.57
N GLU A 194 -10.51 9.31 -7.38
CA GLU A 194 -10.00 8.12 -8.09
C GLU A 194 -10.05 8.28 -9.62
N ALA A 195 -11.05 8.99 -10.16
CA ALA A 195 -11.12 9.29 -11.59
C ALA A 195 -9.91 10.08 -12.08
N THR A 196 -9.44 11.07 -11.30
CA THR A 196 -8.24 11.85 -11.63
C THR A 196 -6.97 11.02 -11.50
N ILE A 197 -6.89 10.13 -10.49
CA ILE A 197 -5.77 9.18 -10.36
C ILE A 197 -5.71 8.29 -11.61
N ARG A 198 -6.85 7.74 -12.04
CA ARG A 198 -6.95 6.91 -13.24
C ARG A 198 -6.52 7.67 -14.50
N GLU A 199 -6.96 8.91 -14.68
CA GLU A 199 -6.59 9.77 -15.82
C GLU A 199 -5.06 9.95 -15.89
N ILE A 200 -4.42 10.30 -14.77
CA ILE A 200 -2.96 10.49 -14.70
C ILE A 200 -2.23 9.18 -15.04
N LEU A 201 -2.69 8.03 -14.49
CA LEU A 201 -2.11 6.73 -14.79
C LEU A 201 -2.25 6.32 -16.26
N ALA A 202 -3.31 6.79 -16.94
CA ALA A 202 -3.52 6.57 -18.37
C ALA A 202 -2.59 7.42 -19.25
N GLU A 203 -2.34 8.66 -18.85
CA GLU A 203 -1.55 9.64 -19.61
C GLU A 203 -0.04 9.41 -19.43
N GLU A 204 0.39 9.20 -18.19
CA GLU A 204 1.81 9.08 -17.84
C GLU A 204 2.25 7.61 -17.91
N ARG A 205 3.32 7.33 -18.65
CA ARG A 205 3.87 5.98 -18.84
C ARG A 205 5.08 5.68 -17.96
N ASP A 206 5.62 6.69 -17.32
CA ASP A 206 6.80 6.62 -16.48
C ASP A 206 6.39 6.77 -15.00
N PRO A 207 6.82 5.89 -14.08
CA PRO A 207 6.40 5.96 -12.67
C PRO A 207 6.84 7.26 -11.99
N GLU A 208 7.99 7.84 -12.34
CA GLU A 208 8.43 9.12 -11.78
C GLU A 208 7.49 10.24 -12.22
N LYS A 209 7.18 10.34 -13.51
CA LYS A 209 6.24 11.35 -14.02
C LYS A 209 4.85 11.18 -13.44
N THR A 210 4.37 9.94 -13.31
CA THR A 210 3.09 9.63 -12.67
C THR A 210 3.03 10.20 -11.24
N VAL A 211 4.04 9.88 -10.43
CA VAL A 211 4.10 10.33 -9.03
C VAL A 211 4.26 11.86 -8.95
N CYS A 212 5.07 12.45 -9.82
CA CYS A 212 5.21 13.91 -9.90
C CYS A 212 3.87 14.59 -10.26
N SER A 213 3.15 14.09 -11.28
CA SER A 213 1.84 14.64 -11.68
C SER A 213 0.79 14.52 -10.57
N LEU A 214 0.77 13.39 -9.84
CA LEU A 214 -0.09 13.23 -8.65
C LEU A 214 0.30 14.23 -7.56
N SER A 215 1.58 14.39 -7.26
CA SER A 215 2.10 15.34 -6.27
C SER A 215 1.73 16.79 -6.62
N GLU A 216 1.86 17.18 -7.89
CA GLU A 216 1.47 18.52 -8.36
C GLU A 216 -0.04 18.76 -8.14
N LYS A 217 -0.89 17.76 -8.41
CA LYS A 217 -2.34 17.87 -8.16
C LYS A 217 -2.65 18.00 -6.67
N ILE A 218 -1.99 17.21 -5.80
CA ILE A 218 -2.13 17.31 -4.34
C ILE A 218 -1.73 18.72 -3.87
N ARG A 219 -0.60 19.24 -4.33
CA ARG A 219 -0.12 20.59 -3.99
C ARG A 219 -1.07 21.67 -4.49
N ALA A 220 -1.61 21.54 -5.70
CA ALA A 220 -2.61 22.44 -6.24
C ALA A 220 -3.93 22.42 -5.45
N ALA A 221 -4.27 21.28 -4.83
CA ALA A 221 -5.41 21.15 -3.91
C ALA A 221 -5.09 21.64 -2.48
N GLY A 222 -3.88 22.17 -2.23
CA GLY A 222 -3.48 22.74 -0.94
C GLY A 222 -2.67 21.81 -0.04
N ALA A 223 -2.48 20.54 -0.42
CA ALA A 223 -1.72 19.52 0.33
C ALA A 223 -1.90 19.63 1.85
N PRO A 224 -3.12 19.40 2.39
CA PRO A 224 -3.46 19.69 3.78
C PRO A 224 -2.83 18.69 4.76
N ASP A 225 -2.39 17.53 4.27
CA ASP A 225 -1.78 16.46 5.07
C ASP A 225 -0.44 15.99 4.48
N ASN A 226 0.26 15.14 5.25
CA ASN A 226 1.34 14.35 4.71
C ASN A 226 0.80 13.48 3.58
N TYR A 227 1.60 13.25 2.54
CA TYR A 227 1.21 12.35 1.46
C TYR A 227 2.39 11.51 0.99
N THR A 228 2.13 10.23 0.84
CA THR A 228 3.11 9.25 0.41
C THR A 228 2.53 8.43 -0.73
N ILE A 229 3.31 8.27 -1.80
CA ILE A 229 2.90 7.57 -3.01
C ILE A 229 4.05 6.69 -3.48
N ILE A 230 3.76 5.44 -3.82
CA ILE A 230 4.66 4.53 -4.53
C ILE A 230 3.95 4.11 -5.80
N CYS A 231 4.56 4.31 -6.97
CA CYS A 231 4.13 3.76 -8.25
C CYS A 231 5.09 2.65 -8.67
N ILE A 232 4.55 1.48 -9.06
CA ILE A 232 5.31 0.28 -9.40
C ILE A 232 4.79 -0.24 -10.72
N ASP A 233 5.66 -0.31 -11.74
CA ASP A 233 5.33 -0.79 -13.07
C ASP A 233 5.80 -2.22 -13.27
N ILE A 234 4.90 -3.07 -13.75
CA ILE A 234 5.19 -4.43 -14.16
C ILE A 234 5.57 -4.42 -15.64
N ALA A 235 6.59 -5.19 -16.01
CA ALA A 235 7.05 -5.28 -17.38
C ALA A 235 5.95 -5.79 -18.33
N ALA A 236 5.98 -5.31 -19.57
CA ALA A 236 5.04 -5.74 -20.61
C ALA A 236 5.20 -7.23 -21.01
N GLU A 237 6.33 -7.84 -20.65
CA GLU A 237 6.60 -9.26 -20.82
C GLU A 237 7.08 -9.83 -19.47
N LEU A 238 6.47 -10.93 -19.03
CA LEU A 238 6.87 -11.63 -17.82
C LEU A 238 7.78 -12.81 -18.19
N PRO A 239 8.92 -13.00 -17.49
CA PRO A 239 9.87 -14.05 -17.80
C PRO A 239 9.25 -15.44 -17.61
N GLY A 240 9.52 -16.33 -18.57
CA GLY A 240 9.27 -17.76 -18.44
C GLY A 240 7.83 -18.24 -18.53
N LYS A 241 6.83 -17.36 -18.68
CA LYS A 241 5.42 -17.74 -18.84
C LYS A 241 4.84 -17.24 -20.15
N ALA A 242 4.26 -18.15 -20.92
CA ALA A 242 3.22 -17.82 -21.89
C ALA A 242 2.08 -17.09 -21.17
N ALA A 243 1.42 -16.16 -21.86
CA ALA A 243 0.36 -15.28 -21.38
C ALA A 243 -0.43 -15.81 -20.18
N VAL A 244 -0.69 -14.93 -19.21
CA VAL A 244 -1.63 -15.16 -18.10
C VAL A 244 -2.89 -15.85 -18.63
N SER A 245 -3.28 -16.98 -18.06
CA SER A 245 -4.43 -17.72 -18.55
C SER A 245 -5.69 -16.85 -18.47
N GLU A 246 -6.64 -17.08 -19.39
CA GLU A 246 -7.92 -16.35 -19.36
C GLU A 246 -8.69 -16.62 -18.06
N GLU A 247 -8.39 -17.72 -17.38
CA GLU A 247 -8.96 -18.13 -16.10
C GLU A 247 -8.38 -17.29 -14.96
N ASP A 248 -7.05 -17.08 -14.91
CA ASP A 248 -6.39 -16.19 -13.92
C ASP A 248 -6.83 -14.72 -14.10
N ARG A 249 -7.05 -14.27 -15.36
CA ARG A 249 -7.62 -12.95 -15.63
C ARG A 249 -9.03 -12.81 -15.08
N LYS A 250 -9.90 -13.78 -15.32
CA LYS A 250 -11.29 -13.79 -14.84
C LYS A 250 -11.37 -13.88 -13.32
N GLU A 251 -10.50 -14.67 -12.69
CA GLU A 251 -10.43 -14.75 -11.23
C GLU A 251 -10.02 -13.40 -10.61
N SER A 252 -9.06 -12.72 -11.23
CA SER A 252 -8.64 -11.38 -10.87
C SER A 252 -9.79 -10.37 -11.01
N GLU A 253 -10.47 -10.34 -12.15
CA GLU A 253 -11.64 -9.50 -12.40
C GLU A 253 -12.79 -9.80 -11.45
N TYR A 254 -12.99 -11.07 -11.08
CA TYR A 254 -14.00 -11.49 -10.11
C TYR A 254 -13.67 -10.99 -8.70
N LEU A 255 -12.42 -11.07 -8.27
CA LEU A 255 -11.95 -10.58 -6.96
C LEU A 255 -12.08 -9.05 -6.89
N TYR A 256 -11.73 -8.33 -7.96
CA TYR A 256 -11.91 -6.88 -8.07
C TYR A 256 -13.40 -6.49 -8.12
N GLY A 257 -14.25 -7.23 -8.84
CA GLY A 257 -15.69 -7.01 -8.91
C GLY A 257 -16.45 -7.32 -7.61
N ILE A 258 -15.87 -8.10 -6.68
CA ILE A 258 -16.44 -8.29 -5.33
C ILE A 258 -16.25 -7.03 -4.48
N ALA A 259 -15.13 -6.34 -4.60
CA ALA A 259 -14.88 -5.08 -3.90
C ALA A 259 -15.86 -3.97 -4.35
N GLU A 260 -16.19 -3.90 -5.66
CA GLU A 260 -17.21 -2.98 -6.16
C GLU A 260 -18.62 -3.33 -5.70
N ARG A 261 -19.01 -4.62 -5.72
CA ARG A 261 -20.34 -5.06 -5.28
C ARG A 261 -20.59 -4.84 -3.79
N ARG A 262 -19.56 -4.88 -2.93
CA ARG A 262 -19.69 -4.55 -1.51
C ARG A 262 -20.00 -3.07 -1.28
N LYS A 263 -19.50 -2.16 -2.14
CA LYS A 263 -19.85 -0.73 -2.11
C LYS A 263 -21.34 -0.48 -2.39
N ASP A 264 -21.98 -1.30 -3.21
CA ASP A 264 -23.41 -1.17 -3.55
C ASP A 264 -24.36 -1.71 -2.47
N TYR A 265 -23.94 -2.71 -1.68
CA TYR A 265 -24.75 -3.25 -0.58
C TYR A 265 -24.74 -2.40 0.69
N GLY A 266 -23.80 -1.47 0.86
CA GLY A 266 -23.76 -0.51 1.97
C GLY A 266 -24.63 0.75 1.76
N ARG A 267 -25.32 0.87 0.62
CA ARG A 267 -26.19 2.01 0.27
C ARG A 267 -27.69 1.72 0.37
N GLN A 268 -28.10 0.66 1.05
CA GLN A 268 -29.51 0.41 1.35
C GLN A 268 -29.82 0.63 2.82
#